data_e0ae36ed146eae17f048d47a8c700301
#
_entry.id   e0ae36ed146eae17f048d47a8c700301
#
_cell.length_a   1.000
_cell.length_b   1.000
_cell.length_c   1.000
_cell.angle_alpha   90.00
_cell.angle_beta   90.00
_cell.angle_gamma   90.00
#
_symmetry.space_group_name_H-M   'P 1'
#
loop_
_entity.id
_entity.type
_entity.pdbx_description
1 polymer ?
#
loop_
_entity_poly.entity_id
_entity_poly.type
_entity_poly.pdbx_seq_one_letter_code
_entity_poly.pdbx_strand_id
1 'polypeptide(L)'
;MKGRRVVLWNKPYRVLSERAGAPGQVTVADLMPIPGLDPAGRLDLDSEGLVVLTNDGALQHRIIHPRYKMAKLYWVQVEGSPSREAIARLAGGIELKDGRTRPAGVRRIEPPPVWPRVPPVQERRDLPSGWLEITLTEGRKRQIRRMTAAVGHPTLRLIRV
;
A
#
# COMPACT_ATOMS: atom_id res chain seq x y z
N MET A 1 -15.59 11.75 -28.88
CA MET A 1 -14.79 11.94 -27.63
C MET A 1 -14.95 10.71 -26.76
N LYS A 2 -13.85 10.07 -26.36
CA LYS A 2 -13.92 9.02 -25.34
C LYS A 2 -14.20 9.70 -23.99
N GLY A 3 -15.31 9.36 -23.35
CA GLY A 3 -15.66 9.89 -22.04
C GLY A 3 -14.60 9.57 -20.97
N ARG A 4 -14.56 10.37 -19.91
CA ARG A 4 -13.70 10.09 -18.74
C ARG A 4 -14.13 8.77 -18.10
N ARG A 5 -13.17 7.92 -17.82
CA ARG A 5 -13.39 6.63 -17.17
C ARG A 5 -12.47 6.49 -15.96
N VAL A 6 -13.03 5.95 -14.89
CA VAL A 6 -12.29 5.59 -13.68
C VAL A 6 -12.70 4.18 -13.29
N VAL A 7 -11.72 3.32 -13.07
CA VAL A 7 -11.92 1.96 -12.59
C VAL A 7 -11.13 1.78 -11.32
N LEU A 8 -11.78 1.27 -10.29
CA LEU A 8 -11.13 0.88 -9.05
C LEU A 8 -10.81 -0.60 -9.12
N TRP A 9 -9.53 -0.92 -9.01
CA TRP A 9 -9.04 -2.29 -9.08
C TRP A 9 -8.47 -2.72 -7.75
N ASN A 10 -8.89 -3.90 -7.29
CA ASN A 10 -8.29 -4.54 -6.12
C ASN A 10 -7.13 -5.41 -6.58
N LYS A 11 -5.93 -4.87 -6.53
CA LYS A 11 -4.71 -5.55 -7.00
C LYS A 11 -4.38 -6.74 -6.09
N PRO A 12 -4.24 -7.95 -6.64
CA PRO A 12 -3.80 -9.10 -5.88
C PRO A 12 -2.31 -9.03 -5.49
N TYR A 13 -1.93 -9.85 -4.52
CA TYR A 13 -0.54 -10.11 -4.16
C TYR A 13 0.22 -10.71 -5.35
N ARG A 14 1.47 -10.31 -5.54
CA ARG A 14 2.35 -10.75 -6.65
C ARG A 14 1.88 -10.40 -8.05
N VAL A 15 1.06 -9.38 -8.18
CA VAL A 15 0.67 -8.82 -9.47
C VAL A 15 1.24 -7.41 -9.57
N LEU A 16 1.83 -7.08 -10.72
CA LEU A 16 2.37 -5.74 -11.00
C LEU A 16 1.24 -4.77 -11.31
N SER A 17 1.30 -3.57 -10.77
CA SER A 17 0.40 -2.48 -11.14
C SER A 17 0.77 -1.82 -12.47
N GLU A 18 1.95 -2.07 -12.99
CA GLU A 18 2.40 -1.64 -14.31
C GLU A 18 1.83 -2.52 -15.42
N ARG A 19 1.75 -1.96 -16.65
CA ARG A 19 1.24 -2.70 -17.81
C ARG A 19 2.21 -3.72 -18.39
N ALA A 20 3.51 -3.58 -18.09
CA ALA A 20 4.55 -4.49 -18.57
C ALA A 20 5.45 -4.91 -17.41
N GLY A 21 5.95 -6.13 -17.50
CA GLY A 21 6.87 -6.72 -16.52
C GLY A 21 7.85 -7.66 -17.20
N ALA A 22 8.72 -8.26 -16.41
CA ALA A 22 9.63 -9.30 -16.85
C ALA A 22 8.86 -10.58 -17.26
N PRO A 23 9.47 -11.46 -18.08
CA PRO A 23 8.85 -12.74 -18.43
C PRO A 23 8.40 -13.52 -17.17
N GLY A 24 7.18 -14.05 -17.19
CA GLY A 24 6.58 -14.79 -16.08
C GLY A 24 5.90 -13.93 -15.01
N GLN A 25 6.02 -12.61 -15.09
CA GLN A 25 5.30 -11.71 -14.17
C GLN A 25 3.89 -11.41 -14.69
N VAL A 26 2.90 -11.53 -13.80
CA VAL A 26 1.51 -11.13 -14.08
C VAL A 26 1.39 -9.62 -13.84
N THR A 27 0.76 -8.93 -14.77
CA THR A 27 0.61 -7.47 -14.74
C THR A 27 -0.86 -7.05 -14.71
N VAL A 28 -1.11 -5.75 -14.47
CA VAL A 28 -2.46 -5.20 -14.59
C VAL A 28 -3.05 -5.43 -15.99
N ALA A 29 -2.25 -5.40 -17.04
CA ALA A 29 -2.73 -5.62 -18.40
C ALA A 29 -3.26 -7.04 -18.62
N ASP A 30 -2.70 -8.02 -17.91
CA ASP A 30 -3.15 -9.43 -17.99
C ASP A 30 -4.50 -9.63 -17.30
N LEU A 31 -4.72 -8.97 -16.16
CA LEU A 31 -5.93 -9.17 -15.34
C LEU A 31 -7.03 -8.15 -15.63
N MET A 32 -6.66 -6.96 -16.08
CA MET A 32 -7.56 -5.85 -16.39
C MET A 32 -7.29 -5.34 -17.80
N PRO A 33 -7.62 -6.12 -18.84
CA PRO A 33 -7.30 -5.76 -20.22
C PRO A 33 -8.26 -4.70 -20.77
N ILE A 34 -8.35 -3.55 -20.09
CA ILE A 34 -9.20 -2.43 -20.49
C ILE A 34 -8.35 -1.41 -21.26
N PRO A 35 -8.56 -1.28 -22.58
CA PRO A 35 -7.75 -0.36 -23.38
C PRO A 35 -7.88 1.10 -22.92
N GLY A 36 -6.76 1.81 -22.93
CA GLY A 36 -6.72 3.26 -22.70
C GLY A 36 -6.95 3.70 -21.26
N LEU A 37 -6.80 2.79 -20.29
CA LEU A 37 -6.75 3.13 -18.87
C LEU A 37 -5.34 2.88 -18.34
N ASP A 38 -4.81 3.83 -17.58
CA ASP A 38 -3.50 3.74 -16.95
C ASP A 38 -3.61 3.85 -15.43
N PRO A 39 -2.72 3.16 -14.68
CA PRO A 39 -2.70 3.28 -13.24
C PRO A 39 -2.37 4.71 -12.79
N ALA A 40 -3.17 5.24 -11.86
CA ALA A 40 -2.87 6.46 -11.13
C ALA A 40 -2.11 6.11 -9.85
N GLY A 41 -0.80 6.06 -9.95
CA GLY A 41 0.08 5.56 -8.90
C GLY A 41 0.34 4.07 -9.02
N ARG A 42 1.16 3.57 -8.11
CA ARG A 42 1.59 2.17 -8.10
C ARG A 42 1.46 1.57 -6.71
N LEU A 43 1.24 0.27 -6.67
CA LEU A 43 1.50 -0.56 -5.51
C LEU A 43 2.66 -1.49 -5.83
N ASP A 44 3.48 -1.79 -4.83
CA ASP A 44 4.56 -2.75 -4.97
C ASP A 44 4.01 -4.15 -5.30
N LEU A 45 4.84 -5.01 -5.89
CA LEU A 45 4.49 -6.39 -6.24
C LEU A 45 3.88 -7.14 -5.04
N ASP A 46 4.45 -6.95 -3.87
CA ASP A 46 4.07 -7.61 -2.62
C ASP A 46 3.02 -6.84 -1.80
N SER A 47 2.42 -5.80 -2.37
CA SER A 47 1.30 -5.05 -1.79
C SER A 47 0.00 -5.38 -2.51
N GLU A 48 -1.12 -5.20 -1.82
CA GLU A 48 -2.47 -5.54 -2.30
C GLU A 48 -3.38 -4.30 -2.20
N GLY A 49 -4.51 -4.37 -2.87
CA GLY A 49 -5.59 -3.43 -2.67
C GLY A 49 -5.75 -2.40 -3.77
N LEU A 50 -6.20 -1.22 -3.40
CA LEU A 50 -6.72 -0.21 -4.32
C LEU A 50 -5.65 0.34 -5.27
N VAL A 51 -5.91 0.14 -6.57
CA VAL A 51 -5.25 0.85 -7.67
C VAL A 51 -6.33 1.53 -8.52
N VAL A 52 -6.20 2.81 -8.73
CA VAL A 52 -7.11 3.57 -9.60
C VAL A 52 -6.58 3.51 -11.03
N LEU A 53 -7.41 3.08 -11.97
CA LEU A 53 -7.12 3.10 -13.40
C LEU A 53 -7.96 4.19 -14.04
N THR A 54 -7.36 5.05 -14.87
CA THR A 54 -8.08 6.14 -15.51
C THR A 54 -7.48 6.53 -16.85
N ASN A 55 -8.31 7.12 -17.72
CA ASN A 55 -7.88 7.81 -18.93
C ASN A 55 -7.84 9.34 -18.75
N ASP A 56 -8.05 9.83 -17.54
CA ASP A 56 -7.99 11.25 -17.20
C ASP A 56 -6.63 11.60 -16.62
N GLY A 57 -5.75 12.20 -17.42
CA GLY A 57 -4.41 12.62 -17.01
C GLY A 57 -4.40 13.67 -15.91
N ALA A 58 -5.41 14.53 -15.83
CA ALA A 58 -5.52 15.52 -14.76
C ALA A 58 -5.85 14.86 -13.43
N LEU A 59 -6.76 13.89 -13.42
CA LEU A 59 -7.06 13.08 -12.24
C LEU A 59 -5.84 12.27 -11.81
N GLN A 60 -5.17 11.61 -12.76
CA GLN A 60 -3.95 10.86 -12.50
C GLN A 60 -2.89 11.74 -11.82
N HIS A 61 -2.65 12.93 -12.35
CA HIS A 61 -1.71 13.90 -11.79
C HIS A 61 -2.09 14.29 -10.35
N ARG A 62 -3.37 14.56 -10.08
CA ARG A 62 -3.84 14.90 -8.72
C ARG A 62 -3.65 13.78 -7.72
N ILE A 63 -3.79 12.52 -8.15
CA ILE A 63 -3.60 11.37 -7.27
C ILE A 63 -2.12 11.15 -6.96
N ILE A 64 -1.24 11.33 -7.95
CA ILE A 64 0.17 10.94 -7.86
C ILE A 64 1.04 12.07 -7.30
N HIS A 65 0.79 13.31 -7.71
CA HIS A 65 1.74 14.41 -7.48
C HIS A 65 1.80 14.80 -6.00
N PRO A 66 3.00 14.83 -5.38
CA PRO A 66 3.20 15.06 -3.95
C PRO A 66 2.61 16.38 -3.42
N ARG A 67 2.51 17.40 -4.28
CA ARG A 67 1.97 18.73 -3.89
C ARG A 67 0.53 18.66 -3.38
N TYR A 68 -0.25 17.69 -3.82
CA TYR A 68 -1.65 17.54 -3.40
C TYR A 68 -1.81 16.78 -2.11
N LYS A 69 -0.75 16.15 -1.60
CA LYS A 69 -0.73 15.44 -0.32
C LYS A 69 -1.96 14.54 -0.11
N MET A 70 -2.39 13.87 -1.18
CA MET A 70 -3.56 13.01 -1.11
C MET A 70 -3.34 11.91 -0.07
N ALA A 71 -4.25 11.83 0.90
CA ALA A 71 -4.20 10.81 1.94
C ALA A 71 -4.43 9.42 1.33
N LYS A 72 -3.62 8.46 1.75
CA LYS A 72 -3.74 7.05 1.38
C LYS A 72 -3.84 6.23 2.65
N LEU A 73 -4.87 5.41 2.72
CA LEU A 73 -5.17 4.58 3.87
C LEU A 73 -4.72 3.14 3.60
N TYR A 74 -4.06 2.55 4.60
CA TYR A 74 -3.55 1.18 4.53
C TYR A 74 -3.96 0.37 5.74
N TRP A 75 -4.32 -0.88 5.51
CA TRP A 75 -4.36 -1.90 6.54
C TRP A 75 -3.09 -2.72 6.50
N VAL A 76 -2.41 -2.79 7.63
CA VAL A 76 -1.05 -3.32 7.72
C VAL A 76 -1.00 -4.41 8.76
N GLN A 77 -0.76 -5.63 8.34
CA GLN A 77 -0.44 -6.74 9.25
C GLN A 77 1.04 -6.71 9.55
N VAL A 78 1.39 -6.66 10.80
CA VAL A 78 2.77 -6.59 11.28
C VAL A 78 3.10 -7.75 12.19
N GLU A 79 4.38 -8.08 12.27
CA GLU A 79 4.90 -9.06 13.22
C GLU A 79 4.81 -8.51 14.64
N GLY A 80 4.26 -9.27 15.56
CA GLY A 80 4.08 -8.87 16.95
C GLY A 80 2.93 -7.89 17.15
N SER A 81 2.82 -7.39 18.38
CA SER A 81 1.81 -6.42 18.79
C SER A 81 2.47 -5.09 19.12
N PRO A 82 2.38 -4.07 18.27
CA PRO A 82 3.02 -2.78 18.51
C PRO A 82 2.55 -2.13 19.81
N SER A 83 3.51 -1.65 20.61
CA SER A 83 3.25 -0.90 21.84
C SER A 83 2.67 0.49 21.52
N ARG A 84 2.14 1.16 22.54
CA ARG A 84 1.69 2.56 22.40
C ARG A 84 2.85 3.46 21.97
N GLU A 85 4.05 3.21 22.48
CA GLU A 85 5.26 3.96 22.12
C GLU A 85 5.64 3.74 20.66
N ALA A 86 5.57 2.52 20.15
CA ALA A 86 5.82 2.21 18.74
C ALA A 86 4.80 2.92 17.82
N ILE A 87 3.52 2.89 18.19
CA ILE A 87 2.46 3.59 17.46
C ILE A 87 2.68 5.10 17.48
N ALA A 88 3.03 5.67 18.62
CA ALA A 88 3.33 7.11 18.74
C ALA A 88 4.54 7.51 17.88
N ARG A 89 5.58 6.69 17.83
CA ARG A 89 6.74 6.94 16.96
C ARG A 89 6.36 6.90 15.49
N LEU A 90 5.58 5.92 15.06
CA LEU A 90 5.07 5.85 13.69
C LEU A 90 4.25 7.10 13.33
N ALA A 91 3.35 7.52 14.21
CA ALA A 91 2.51 8.69 14.01
C ALA A 91 3.30 10.01 13.98
N GLY A 92 4.31 10.15 14.81
CA GLY A 92 5.13 11.36 14.91
C GLY A 92 6.18 11.50 13.81
N GLY A 93 6.45 10.45 13.07
CA GLY A 93 7.49 10.39 12.04
C GLY A 93 8.71 9.59 12.47
N ILE A 94 9.27 8.85 11.51
CA ILE A 94 10.42 7.97 11.68
C ILE A 94 11.60 8.53 10.87
N GLU A 95 12.77 8.54 11.48
CA GLU A 95 14.00 8.85 10.76
C GLU A 95 14.41 7.66 9.90
N LEU A 96 14.32 7.82 8.58
CA LEU A 96 14.74 6.85 7.58
C LEU A 96 16.03 7.34 6.90
N LYS A 97 16.68 6.47 6.12
CA LYS A 97 17.91 6.85 5.38
C LYS A 97 17.72 8.04 4.45
N ASP A 98 16.52 8.20 3.90
CA ASP A 98 16.14 9.29 3.00
C ASP A 98 15.42 10.46 3.71
N GLY A 99 15.54 10.53 5.03
CA GLY A 99 15.02 11.60 5.86
C GLY A 99 13.81 11.20 6.70
N ARG A 100 13.39 12.12 7.56
CA ARG A 100 12.27 11.91 8.47
C ARG A 100 10.96 11.84 7.70
N THR A 101 10.12 10.87 8.04
CA THR A 101 8.77 10.75 7.48
C THR A 101 7.87 11.84 8.05
N ARG A 102 6.86 12.22 7.27
CA ARG A 102 5.81 13.13 7.74
C ARG A 102 4.98 12.47 8.85
N PRO A 103 4.35 13.26 9.72
CA PRO A 103 3.36 12.72 10.63
C PRO A 103 2.31 11.91 9.87
N ALA A 104 1.90 10.80 10.48
CA ALA A 104 0.96 9.85 9.90
C ALA A 104 -0.19 9.58 10.88
N GLY A 105 -1.36 9.22 10.35
CA GLY A 105 -2.41 8.62 11.17
C GLY A 105 -2.07 7.17 11.42
N VAL A 106 -2.00 6.75 12.68
CA VAL A 106 -1.70 5.36 13.03
C VAL A 106 -2.59 4.92 14.17
N ARG A 107 -3.30 3.82 13.99
CA ARG A 107 -4.07 3.21 15.07
C ARG A 107 -4.04 1.69 14.97
N ARG A 108 -4.14 1.04 16.11
CA ARG A 108 -4.35 -0.41 16.17
C ARG A 108 -5.78 -0.71 15.74
N ILE A 109 -5.95 -1.78 14.96
CA ILE A 109 -7.26 -2.29 14.57
C ILE A 109 -7.34 -3.79 14.84
N GLU A 110 -8.56 -4.30 14.97
CA GLU A 110 -8.80 -5.73 14.93
C GLU A 110 -8.52 -6.26 13.52
N PRO A 111 -8.25 -7.57 13.34
CA PRO A 111 -8.07 -8.14 12.02
C PRO A 111 -9.25 -7.77 11.11
N PRO A 112 -9.01 -7.03 10.01
CA PRO A 112 -10.09 -6.59 9.13
C PRO A 112 -10.64 -7.75 8.30
N PRO A 113 -11.91 -7.66 7.82
CA PRO A 113 -12.52 -8.69 6.99
C PRO A 113 -11.98 -8.63 5.56
N VAL A 114 -10.79 -9.16 5.35
CA VAL A 114 -10.12 -9.19 4.05
C VAL A 114 -10.08 -10.60 3.47
N TRP A 115 -9.93 -10.68 2.16
CA TRP A 115 -9.78 -11.95 1.45
C TRP A 115 -8.53 -12.72 1.91
N PRO A 116 -8.53 -14.05 1.80
CA PRO A 116 -7.32 -14.85 2.02
C PRO A 116 -6.25 -14.48 1.00
N ARG A 117 -5.00 -14.26 1.47
CA ARG A 117 -3.87 -14.07 0.56
C ARG A 117 -3.40 -15.40 -0.01
N VAL A 118 -3.03 -15.41 -1.28
CA VAL A 118 -2.43 -16.57 -1.93
C VAL A 118 -1.07 -16.15 -2.52
N PRO A 119 0.05 -16.76 -2.06
CA PRO A 119 0.17 -17.69 -0.93
C PRO A 119 -0.15 -17.03 0.42
N PRO A 120 -0.50 -17.83 1.44
CA PRO A 120 -0.83 -17.30 2.77
C PRO A 120 0.32 -16.52 3.39
N VAL A 121 -0.02 -15.60 4.28
CA VAL A 121 0.98 -14.91 5.12
C VAL A 121 1.66 -15.94 6.02
N GLN A 122 2.99 -15.89 6.05
CA GLN A 122 3.78 -16.72 6.97
C GLN A 122 3.96 -15.98 8.29
N GLU A 123 3.18 -16.37 9.28
CA GLU A 123 3.32 -15.87 10.65
C GLU A 123 4.28 -16.76 11.44
N ARG A 124 5.02 -16.14 12.36
CA ARG A 124 5.82 -16.88 13.32
C ARG A 124 4.91 -17.50 14.37
N ARG A 125 5.16 -18.76 14.72
CA ARG A 125 4.36 -19.48 15.73
C ARG A 125 4.49 -18.88 17.14
N ASP A 126 5.66 -18.33 17.43
CA ASP A 126 6.02 -17.75 18.74
C ASP A 126 5.71 -16.26 18.86
N LEU A 127 5.24 -15.64 17.79
CA LEU A 127 5.00 -14.20 17.75
C LEU A 127 3.72 -13.88 16.97
N PRO A 128 2.58 -13.73 17.65
CA PRO A 128 1.33 -13.37 17.01
C PRO A 128 1.44 -12.06 16.24
N SER A 129 0.77 -11.98 15.10
CA SER A 129 0.71 -10.73 14.34
C SER A 129 -0.34 -9.77 14.90
N GLY A 130 -0.15 -8.49 14.62
CA GLY A 130 -1.11 -7.44 14.90
C GLY A 130 -1.50 -6.68 13.62
N TRP A 131 -2.56 -5.89 13.70
CA TRP A 131 -3.01 -5.06 12.59
C TRP A 131 -3.02 -3.58 12.96
N LEU A 132 -2.55 -2.76 12.03
CA LEU A 132 -2.56 -1.31 12.10
C LEU A 132 -3.33 -0.72 10.92
N GLU A 133 -4.00 0.39 11.16
CA GLU A 133 -4.46 1.28 10.10
C GLU A 133 -3.50 2.46 10.05
N ILE A 134 -2.92 2.71 8.88
CA ILE A 134 -1.95 3.78 8.68
C ILE A 134 -2.42 4.67 7.53
N THR A 135 -2.48 5.98 7.79
CA THR A 135 -2.80 6.99 6.78
C THR A 135 -1.57 7.83 6.50
N LEU A 136 -1.12 7.85 5.24
CA LEU A 136 0.00 8.66 4.78
C LEU A 136 -0.48 9.78 3.85
N THR A 137 0.21 10.93 3.89
CA THR A 137 0.06 12.04 2.94
C THR A 137 1.26 12.19 2.00
N GLU A 138 2.16 11.22 2.03
CA GLU A 138 3.32 11.10 1.15
C GLU A 138 3.44 9.65 0.66
N GLY A 139 4.29 9.41 -0.33
CA GLY A 139 4.49 8.09 -0.89
C GLY A 139 5.94 7.87 -1.28
N ARG A 140 6.78 7.49 -0.33
CA ARG A 140 8.16 7.10 -0.59
C ARG A 140 8.22 5.60 -0.90
N LYS A 141 9.26 5.20 -1.64
CA LYS A 141 9.47 3.79 -1.97
C LYS A 141 9.46 2.92 -0.71
N ARG A 142 8.54 1.95 -0.66
CA ARG A 142 8.38 0.98 0.43
C ARG A 142 8.29 1.62 1.83
N GLN A 143 7.66 2.78 1.91
CA GLN A 143 7.70 3.62 3.11
C GLN A 143 7.13 2.91 4.34
N ILE A 144 5.93 2.35 4.28
CA ILE A 144 5.30 1.69 5.44
C ILE A 144 6.15 0.51 5.92
N ARG A 145 6.68 -0.29 5.00
CA ARG A 145 7.54 -1.43 5.35
C ARG A 145 8.80 -1.01 6.09
N ARG A 146 9.41 0.10 5.66
CA ARG A 146 10.58 0.66 6.35
C ARG A 146 10.23 1.27 7.70
N MET A 147 9.10 1.94 7.80
CA MET A 147 8.63 2.54 9.05
C MET A 147 8.34 1.48 10.11
N THR A 148 7.58 0.45 9.77
CA THR A 148 7.21 -0.61 10.71
C THR A 148 8.43 -1.42 11.14
N ALA A 149 9.34 -1.72 10.22
CA ALA A 149 10.61 -2.38 10.55
C ALA A 149 11.46 -1.55 11.52
N ALA A 150 11.48 -0.23 11.35
CA ALA A 150 12.25 0.68 12.22
C ALA A 150 11.76 0.70 13.67
N VAL A 151 10.51 0.34 13.92
CA VAL A 151 9.98 0.20 15.29
C VAL A 151 9.91 -1.26 15.77
N GLY A 152 10.54 -2.19 15.03
CA GLY A 152 10.66 -3.60 15.42
C GLY A 152 9.47 -4.47 15.06
N HIS A 153 8.59 -4.02 14.17
CA HIS A 153 7.40 -4.74 13.75
C HIS A 153 7.31 -4.84 12.23
N PRO A 154 8.12 -5.71 11.58
CA PRO A 154 8.11 -5.84 10.13
C PRO A 154 6.71 -6.10 9.55
N THR A 155 6.43 -5.52 8.40
CA THR A 155 5.17 -5.74 7.69
C THR A 155 5.12 -7.14 7.09
N LEU A 156 4.05 -7.86 7.41
CA LEU A 156 3.74 -9.18 6.85
C LEU A 156 2.78 -9.08 5.65
N ARG A 157 1.81 -8.16 5.74
CA ARG A 157 0.82 -7.92 4.69
C ARG A 157 0.48 -6.43 4.63
N LEU A 158 0.34 -5.90 3.42
CA LEU A 158 0.05 -4.48 3.20
C LEU A 158 -1.07 -4.35 2.16
N ILE A 159 -2.16 -3.71 2.56
CA ILE A 159 -3.36 -3.54 1.73
C ILE A 159 -3.72 -2.06 1.70
N ARG A 160 -3.80 -1.46 0.52
CA ARG A 160 -4.34 -0.11 0.38
C ARG A 160 -5.87 -0.17 0.24
N VAL A 161 -6.58 0.61 1.02
CA VAL A 161 -8.05 0.65 1.05
C VAL A 161 -8.61 2.00 0.69
#